data_65646f7d5154f34e1b88e25d66c2a918
#
_entry.id   65646f7d5154f34e1b88e25d66c2a918
#
_cell.length_a   1.000
_cell.length_b   1.000
_cell.length_c   1.000
_cell.angle_alpha   90.00
_cell.angle_beta   90.00
_cell.angle_gamma   90.00
#
_symmetry.space_group_name_H-M   'P 1'
#
loop_
_entity.id
_entity.type
_entity.pdbx_description
1 polymer ?
#
loop_
_entity_poly.entity_id
_entity_poly.type
_entity_poly.pdbx_seq_one_letter_code
_entity_poly.pdbx_strand_id
1 'polypeptide(L)'
;MIDEIIEFNKTFVAEKGYEKYITDKYPDKKLAVLSCMDTRLTELLPAALGLKNGDAKIIKNAGGLVISAFDSAMSSLIVAIYELGVEEIMVVAHSHCGACHMSFDHFRHEMTARGVTDETLDTIEKCGIDLHHWLEGFKDTPTSVKKTVETIKTHPLVPKDIVVRGFIIDSETGRLEEIQ
;
A
#
# COMPACT_ATOMS: atom_id res chain seq x y z
N MET A 1 -10.22 -23.74 -2.29
CA MET A 1 -9.74 -22.53 -1.58
C MET A 1 -10.79 -21.40 -1.60
N ILE A 2 -11.19 -20.80 -2.76
CA ILE A 2 -12.22 -19.74 -2.78
C ILE A 2 -13.54 -20.22 -2.19
N ASP A 3 -14.01 -21.42 -2.59
CA ASP A 3 -15.26 -22.01 -2.07
C ASP A 3 -15.19 -22.25 -0.55
N GLU A 4 -14.06 -22.68 -0.02
CA GLU A 4 -13.84 -22.84 1.43
C GLU A 4 -13.96 -21.52 2.18
N ILE A 5 -13.44 -20.43 1.60
CA ILE A 5 -13.57 -19.07 2.16
C ILE A 5 -15.04 -18.63 2.17
N ILE A 6 -15.79 -18.93 1.11
CA ILE A 6 -17.21 -18.60 1.01
C ILE A 6 -18.00 -19.37 2.09
N GLU A 7 -17.75 -20.65 2.29
CA GLU A 7 -18.44 -21.46 3.32
C GLU A 7 -18.07 -20.98 4.73
N PHE A 8 -16.80 -20.65 4.99
CA PHE A 8 -16.39 -20.04 6.26
C PHE A 8 -17.13 -18.71 6.52
N ASN A 9 -17.27 -17.86 5.48
CA ASN A 9 -17.96 -16.57 5.61
C ASN A 9 -19.44 -16.76 5.99
N LYS A 10 -20.14 -17.75 5.43
CA LYS A 10 -21.52 -18.05 5.81
C LYS A 10 -21.63 -18.37 7.31
N THR A 11 -20.75 -19.20 7.82
CA THR A 11 -20.68 -19.53 9.25
C THR A 11 -20.38 -18.30 10.10
N PHE A 12 -19.37 -17.49 9.72
CA PHE A 12 -18.99 -16.26 10.40
C PHE A 12 -20.17 -15.28 10.53
N VAL A 13 -20.98 -15.15 9.47
CA VAL A 13 -22.18 -14.29 9.49
C VAL A 13 -23.28 -14.89 10.36
N ALA A 14 -23.53 -16.20 10.25
CA ALA A 14 -24.56 -16.88 11.05
C ALA A 14 -24.25 -16.83 12.56
N GLU A 15 -22.98 -16.91 12.94
CA GLU A 15 -22.50 -16.81 14.32
C GLU A 15 -22.28 -15.34 14.78
N LYS A 16 -22.61 -14.37 13.94
CA LYS A 16 -22.44 -12.94 14.21
C LYS A 16 -20.99 -12.53 14.55
N GLY A 17 -20.01 -13.23 14.00
CA GLY A 17 -18.58 -12.96 14.23
C GLY A 17 -18.13 -11.54 13.86
N TYR A 18 -18.97 -10.81 13.11
CA TYR A 18 -18.74 -9.43 12.70
C TYR A 18 -19.01 -8.38 13.80
N GLU A 19 -19.76 -8.71 14.85
CA GLU A 19 -20.22 -7.70 15.84
C GLU A 19 -19.07 -6.90 16.46
N LYS A 20 -17.94 -7.54 16.73
CA LYS A 20 -16.75 -6.87 17.29
C LYS A 20 -16.02 -5.95 16.31
N TYR A 21 -16.42 -5.95 15.02
CA TYR A 21 -15.79 -5.13 13.98
C TYR A 21 -16.68 -3.99 13.51
N ILE A 22 -17.86 -3.82 14.10
CA ILE A 22 -18.78 -2.75 13.72
C ILE A 22 -18.15 -1.39 14.07
N THR A 23 -18.05 -0.53 13.07
CA THR A 23 -17.59 0.85 13.17
C THR A 23 -18.19 1.64 12.00
N ASP A 24 -17.97 2.95 11.96
CA ASP A 24 -18.38 3.77 10.84
C ASP A 24 -17.27 3.91 9.78
N LYS A 25 -17.49 4.75 8.76
CA LYS A 25 -16.53 4.94 7.67
C LYS A 25 -15.39 5.94 7.99
N TYR A 26 -15.49 6.70 9.07
CA TYR A 26 -14.51 7.72 9.41
C TYR A 26 -13.42 7.13 10.31
N PRO A 27 -12.13 7.41 10.08
CA PRO A 27 -11.07 6.92 10.94
C PRO A 27 -11.03 7.69 12.26
N ASP A 28 -11.20 7.00 13.40
CA ASP A 28 -11.22 7.62 14.74
C ASP A 28 -9.98 8.44 15.04
N LYS A 29 -8.81 8.01 14.50
CA LYS A 29 -7.52 8.71 14.68
C LYS A 29 -7.21 9.72 13.58
N LYS A 30 -8.12 9.94 12.63
CA LYS A 30 -7.89 10.81 11.45
C LYS A 30 -6.60 10.47 10.70
N LEU A 31 -6.22 9.21 10.70
CA LEU A 31 -4.96 8.67 10.21
C LEU A 31 -5.15 7.86 8.93
N ALA A 32 -4.26 8.04 7.96
CA ALA A 32 -4.06 7.07 6.87
C ALA A 32 -2.66 6.46 6.97
N VAL A 33 -2.57 5.16 6.72
CA VAL A 33 -1.31 4.41 6.65
C VAL A 33 -1.17 3.84 5.25
N LEU A 34 -0.17 4.27 4.49
CA LEU A 34 0.25 3.66 3.25
C LEU A 34 1.36 2.66 3.53
N SER A 35 1.15 1.39 3.19
CA SER A 35 2.13 0.32 3.46
C SER A 35 2.16 -0.76 2.38
N CYS A 36 3.15 -1.65 2.48
CA CYS A 36 3.30 -2.77 1.57
C CYS A 36 2.17 -3.81 1.76
N MET A 37 1.79 -4.45 0.64
CA MET A 37 0.84 -5.57 0.63
C MET A 37 1.44 -6.90 1.12
N ASP A 38 2.67 -6.91 1.61
CA ASP A 38 3.35 -8.09 2.16
C ASP A 38 2.46 -8.77 3.20
N THR A 39 2.32 -10.11 3.08
CA THR A 39 1.43 -10.91 3.93
C THR A 39 1.83 -10.88 5.41
N ARG A 40 3.13 -10.72 5.71
CA ARG A 40 3.64 -10.59 7.09
C ARG A 40 3.11 -9.36 7.81
N LEU A 41 2.70 -8.33 7.05
CA LEU A 41 2.19 -7.07 7.59
C LEU A 41 0.65 -7.03 7.73
N THR A 42 -0.05 -8.11 7.39
CA THR A 42 -1.52 -8.09 7.41
C THR A 42 -2.07 -7.89 8.82
N GLU A 43 -1.51 -8.57 9.79
CA GLU A 43 -1.88 -8.43 11.21
C GLU A 43 -0.81 -7.68 12.01
N LEU A 44 0.48 -7.91 11.72
CA LEU A 44 1.59 -7.29 12.44
C LEU A 44 1.56 -5.77 12.41
N LEU A 45 1.30 -5.18 11.25
CA LEU A 45 1.32 -3.72 11.11
C LEU A 45 0.28 -3.03 12.01
N PRO A 46 -1.02 -3.32 11.94
CA PRO A 46 -1.98 -2.69 12.84
C PRO A 46 -1.72 -3.04 14.30
N ALA A 47 -1.31 -4.26 14.63
CA ALA A 47 -1.00 -4.65 16.00
C ALA A 47 0.20 -3.86 16.57
N ALA A 48 1.29 -3.72 15.82
CA ALA A 48 2.49 -2.99 16.24
C ALA A 48 2.24 -1.48 16.37
N LEU A 49 1.29 -0.91 15.59
CA LEU A 49 0.88 0.48 15.68
C LEU A 49 -0.24 0.71 16.73
N GLY A 50 -0.72 -0.32 17.40
CA GLY A 50 -1.83 -0.25 18.34
C GLY A 50 -3.15 0.16 17.70
N LEU A 51 -3.35 -0.17 16.42
CA LEU A 51 -4.55 0.18 15.65
C LEU A 51 -5.60 -0.93 15.73
N LYS A 52 -6.84 -0.53 15.92
CA LYS A 52 -8.03 -1.38 15.87
C LYS A 52 -8.84 -1.08 14.62
N ASN A 53 -9.84 -1.94 14.34
CA ASN A 53 -10.80 -1.69 13.28
C ASN A 53 -11.53 -0.36 13.53
N GLY A 54 -11.52 0.52 12.53
CA GLY A 54 -12.07 1.89 12.62
C GLY A 54 -11.06 2.99 12.93
N ASP A 55 -9.88 2.68 13.48
CA ASP A 55 -8.90 3.69 13.91
C ASP A 55 -8.26 4.46 12.74
N ALA A 56 -7.95 3.80 11.64
CA ALA A 56 -7.20 4.38 10.52
C ALA A 56 -7.62 3.83 9.15
N LYS A 57 -7.30 4.55 8.08
CA LYS A 57 -7.37 4.05 6.71
C LYS A 57 -6.07 3.34 6.35
N ILE A 58 -6.16 2.06 5.98
CA ILE A 58 -4.99 1.28 5.57
C ILE A 58 -5.01 1.14 4.05
N ILE A 59 -4.02 1.71 3.38
CA ILE A 59 -3.82 1.64 1.94
C ILE A 59 -2.62 0.71 1.71
N LYS A 60 -2.78 -0.32 0.88
CA LYS A 60 -1.73 -1.29 0.60
C LYS A 60 -1.49 -1.45 -0.90
N ASN A 61 -0.22 -1.41 -1.31
CA ASN A 61 0.21 -1.77 -2.66
C ASN A 61 1.59 -2.45 -2.62
N ALA A 62 2.10 -2.86 -3.78
CA ALA A 62 3.44 -3.42 -3.87
C ALA A 62 4.49 -2.36 -3.49
N GLY A 63 5.22 -2.62 -2.39
CA GLY A 63 6.26 -1.73 -1.88
C GLY A 63 5.78 -0.64 -0.91
N GLY A 64 4.49 -0.35 -0.80
CA GLY A 64 3.99 0.75 0.04
C GLY A 64 4.37 2.13 -0.51
N LEU A 65 4.27 2.33 -1.82
CA LEU A 65 4.83 3.45 -2.57
C LEU A 65 3.76 4.33 -3.21
N VAL A 66 4.09 5.59 -3.44
CA VAL A 66 3.51 6.44 -4.50
C VAL A 66 4.47 6.43 -5.67
N ILE A 67 4.08 5.77 -6.77
CA ILE A 67 4.93 5.63 -7.97
C ILE A 67 4.85 6.91 -8.81
N SER A 68 3.67 7.48 -8.92
CA SER A 68 3.43 8.73 -9.65
C SER A 68 2.41 9.62 -8.93
N ALA A 69 2.42 10.91 -9.25
CA ALA A 69 1.52 11.88 -8.64
C ALA A 69 0.02 11.56 -8.84
N PHE A 70 -0.33 10.74 -9.83
CA PHE A 70 -1.72 10.40 -10.15
C PHE A 70 -1.97 8.88 -10.19
N ASP A 71 -1.26 8.14 -9.34
CA ASP A 71 -1.50 6.71 -9.17
C ASP A 71 -2.65 6.40 -8.20
N SER A 72 -2.98 5.11 -8.07
CA SER A 72 -4.06 4.64 -7.21
C SER A 72 -3.81 4.88 -5.72
N ALA A 73 -2.56 4.83 -5.26
CA ALA A 73 -2.23 5.14 -3.87
C ALA A 73 -2.49 6.61 -3.58
N MET A 74 -2.03 7.50 -4.47
CA MET A 74 -2.25 8.94 -4.32
C MET A 74 -3.73 9.31 -4.36
N SER A 75 -4.52 8.75 -5.29
CA SER A 75 -5.96 9.00 -5.33
C SER A 75 -6.67 8.52 -4.07
N SER A 76 -6.25 7.39 -3.50
CA SER A 76 -6.78 6.88 -2.22
C SER A 76 -6.47 7.81 -1.05
N LEU A 77 -5.27 8.39 -1.01
CA LEU A 77 -4.89 9.39 0.00
C LEU A 77 -5.72 10.68 -0.15
N ILE A 78 -5.95 11.16 -1.37
CA ILE A 78 -6.81 12.32 -1.62
C ILE A 78 -8.23 12.08 -1.13
N VAL A 79 -8.82 10.90 -1.41
CA VAL A 79 -10.13 10.52 -0.86
C VAL A 79 -10.10 10.49 0.67
N ALA A 80 -9.05 9.92 1.26
CA ALA A 80 -8.91 9.85 2.71
C ALA A 80 -8.88 11.25 3.36
N ILE A 81 -8.20 12.20 2.75
CA ILE A 81 -8.14 13.59 3.23
C ILE A 81 -9.50 14.28 3.11
N TYR A 82 -10.07 14.34 1.90
CA TYR A 82 -11.22 15.19 1.62
C TYR A 82 -12.58 14.60 2.01
N GLU A 83 -12.74 13.27 1.87
CA GLU A 83 -14.00 12.60 2.15
C GLU A 83 -14.05 11.96 3.54
N LEU A 84 -12.90 11.59 4.10
CA LEU A 84 -12.85 10.81 5.33
C LEU A 84 -12.17 11.55 6.49
N GLY A 85 -11.75 12.80 6.28
CA GLY A 85 -11.25 13.68 7.32
C GLY A 85 -9.89 13.27 7.90
N VAL A 86 -9.03 12.63 7.09
CA VAL A 86 -7.66 12.32 7.48
C VAL A 86 -6.83 13.60 7.59
N GLU A 87 -6.09 13.74 8.68
CA GLU A 87 -5.20 14.86 8.97
C GLU A 87 -3.72 14.44 9.01
N GLU A 88 -3.45 13.13 9.22
CA GLU A 88 -2.10 12.59 9.30
C GLU A 88 -1.92 11.38 8.38
N ILE A 89 -0.75 11.29 7.74
CA ILE A 89 -0.38 10.19 6.85
C ILE A 89 0.94 9.57 7.31
N MET A 90 0.94 8.27 7.56
CA MET A 90 2.13 7.46 7.75
C MET A 90 2.47 6.70 6.46
N VAL A 91 3.68 6.84 5.96
CA VAL A 91 4.25 5.96 4.93
C VAL A 91 5.11 4.92 5.63
N VAL A 92 4.68 3.66 5.62
CA VAL A 92 5.34 2.59 6.38
C VAL A 92 5.83 1.50 5.43
N ALA A 93 7.12 1.57 5.08
CA ALA A 93 7.82 0.48 4.39
C ALA A 93 8.25 -0.59 5.41
N HIS A 94 8.87 -1.68 4.95
CA HIS A 94 9.30 -2.76 5.85
C HIS A 94 10.65 -3.35 5.45
N SER A 95 11.31 -4.03 6.42
CA SER A 95 12.53 -4.79 6.19
C SER A 95 12.29 -5.96 5.21
N HIS A 96 13.30 -6.31 4.41
CA HIS A 96 13.26 -7.43 3.46
C HIS A 96 12.05 -7.39 2.51
N CYS A 97 11.76 -6.21 1.97
CA CYS A 97 10.68 -6.02 0.99
C CYS A 97 11.08 -6.62 -0.36
N GLY A 98 10.24 -7.49 -0.90
CA GLY A 98 10.47 -8.07 -2.24
C GLY A 98 10.51 -7.03 -3.37
N ALA A 99 9.90 -5.87 -3.18
CA ALA A 99 9.93 -4.79 -4.16
C ALA A 99 11.34 -4.16 -4.35
N CYS A 100 12.30 -4.38 -3.43
CA CYS A 100 13.69 -3.96 -3.60
C CYS A 100 14.40 -4.62 -4.80
N HIS A 101 13.88 -5.72 -5.31
CA HIS A 101 14.53 -6.50 -6.37
C HIS A 101 13.64 -6.69 -7.61
N MET A 102 12.51 -5.99 -7.65
CA MET A 102 11.61 -6.03 -8.79
C MET A 102 12.25 -5.33 -10.00
N SER A 103 12.18 -5.98 -11.16
CA SER A 103 12.59 -5.40 -12.44
C SER A 103 11.62 -5.85 -13.53
N PHE A 104 11.42 -5.01 -14.53
CA PHE A 104 10.59 -5.35 -15.68
C PHE A 104 11.11 -6.59 -16.43
N ASP A 105 12.42 -6.76 -16.55
CA ASP A 105 13.00 -7.93 -17.24
C ASP A 105 12.62 -9.24 -16.55
N HIS A 106 12.61 -9.27 -15.22
CA HIS A 106 12.12 -10.43 -14.48
C HIS A 106 10.63 -10.67 -14.76
N PHE A 107 9.79 -9.64 -14.67
CA PHE A 107 8.36 -9.78 -14.98
C PHE A 107 8.11 -10.18 -16.42
N ARG A 108 8.84 -9.64 -17.39
CA ARG A 108 8.74 -10.03 -18.80
C ARG A 108 8.96 -11.53 -18.97
N HIS A 109 10.02 -12.06 -18.34
CA HIS A 109 10.30 -13.49 -18.37
C HIS A 109 9.13 -14.32 -17.81
N GLU A 110 8.62 -13.97 -16.64
CA GLU A 110 7.51 -14.68 -16.01
C GLU A 110 6.19 -14.57 -16.81
N MET A 111 5.91 -13.38 -17.34
CA MET A 111 4.73 -13.14 -18.21
C MET A 111 4.79 -13.99 -19.48
N THR A 112 5.95 -14.03 -20.12
CA THR A 112 6.15 -14.82 -21.37
C THR A 112 6.03 -16.31 -21.09
N ALA A 113 6.56 -16.79 -19.99
CA ALA A 113 6.42 -18.18 -19.56
C ALA A 113 4.95 -18.59 -19.32
N ARG A 114 4.07 -17.62 -19.05
CA ARG A 114 2.63 -17.79 -18.85
C ARG A 114 1.78 -17.43 -20.07
N GLY A 115 2.40 -17.20 -21.22
CA GLY A 115 1.73 -17.03 -22.51
C GLY A 115 1.46 -15.58 -22.93
N VAL A 116 1.95 -14.57 -22.20
CA VAL A 116 1.94 -13.18 -22.68
C VAL A 116 2.98 -13.05 -23.79
N THR A 117 2.58 -12.59 -24.98
CA THR A 117 3.50 -12.45 -26.12
C THR A 117 4.27 -11.13 -26.07
N ASP A 118 5.48 -11.12 -26.65
CA ASP A 118 6.25 -9.89 -26.82
C ASP A 118 5.47 -8.83 -27.63
N GLU A 119 4.68 -9.25 -28.62
CA GLU A 119 3.80 -8.34 -29.37
C GLU A 119 2.79 -7.62 -28.47
N THR A 120 2.26 -8.32 -27.46
CA THR A 120 1.36 -7.68 -26.46
C THR A 120 2.10 -6.62 -25.65
N LEU A 121 3.30 -6.93 -25.16
CA LEU A 121 4.12 -5.99 -24.39
C LEU A 121 4.50 -4.77 -25.23
N ASP A 122 4.98 -4.99 -26.45
CA ASP A 122 5.32 -3.92 -27.41
C ASP A 122 4.11 -3.03 -27.73
N THR A 123 2.92 -3.61 -27.83
CA THR A 123 1.68 -2.87 -28.09
C THR A 123 1.33 -1.96 -26.91
N ILE A 124 1.46 -2.45 -25.68
CA ILE A 124 1.23 -1.65 -24.47
C ILE A 124 2.20 -0.46 -24.41
N GLU A 125 3.49 -0.69 -24.69
CA GLU A 125 4.49 0.39 -24.73
C GLU A 125 4.19 1.41 -25.82
N LYS A 126 3.79 0.99 -27.02
CA LYS A 126 3.34 1.87 -28.12
C LYS A 126 2.10 2.69 -27.74
N CYS A 127 1.27 2.22 -26.82
CA CYS A 127 0.16 2.98 -26.25
C CYS A 127 0.60 4.05 -25.22
N GLY A 128 1.90 4.17 -24.96
CA GLY A 128 2.46 5.18 -24.06
C GLY A 128 2.61 4.74 -22.61
N ILE A 129 2.47 3.44 -22.32
CA ILE A 129 2.70 2.88 -20.99
C ILE A 129 4.16 2.46 -20.88
N ASP A 130 4.92 3.12 -20.01
CA ASP A 130 6.29 2.74 -19.67
C ASP A 130 6.26 1.56 -18.68
N LEU A 131 6.34 0.34 -19.23
CA LEU A 131 6.30 -0.91 -18.45
C LEU A 131 7.52 -1.04 -17.52
N HIS A 132 8.68 -0.53 -17.92
CA HIS A 132 9.87 -0.51 -17.07
C HIS A 132 9.63 0.34 -15.83
N HIS A 133 9.15 1.56 -15.99
CA HIS A 133 8.85 2.44 -14.85
C HIS A 133 7.70 1.90 -13.99
N TRP A 134 6.67 1.32 -14.62
CA TRP A 134 5.47 0.84 -13.92
C TRP A 134 5.72 -0.40 -13.04
N LEU A 135 6.65 -1.29 -13.45
CA LEU A 135 6.96 -2.54 -12.75
C LEU A 135 8.35 -2.53 -12.09
N GLU A 136 9.07 -1.43 -12.15
CA GLU A 136 10.37 -1.30 -11.47
C GLU A 136 10.15 -1.13 -9.96
N GLY A 137 10.94 -1.86 -9.17
CA GLY A 137 11.00 -1.69 -7.74
C GLY A 137 11.91 -0.53 -7.34
N PHE A 138 12.38 -0.56 -6.12
CA PHE A 138 13.30 0.44 -5.58
C PHE A 138 14.63 -0.21 -5.15
N LYS A 139 15.70 0.60 -5.13
CA LYS A 139 17.05 0.10 -4.78
C LYS A 139 17.30 0.10 -3.28
N ASP A 140 16.65 0.98 -2.55
CA ASP A 140 16.90 1.26 -1.15
C ASP A 140 15.62 1.72 -0.45
N THR A 141 15.27 1.03 0.65
CA THR A 141 14.02 1.28 1.38
C THR A 141 13.95 2.67 1.99
N PRO A 142 14.96 3.19 2.71
CA PRO A 142 14.94 4.55 3.25
C PRO A 142 14.73 5.62 2.17
N THR A 143 15.46 5.54 1.05
CA THR A 143 15.32 6.48 -0.07
C THR A 143 13.91 6.42 -0.69
N SER A 144 13.35 5.24 -0.81
CA SER A 144 12.00 5.04 -1.32
C SER A 144 10.93 5.67 -0.42
N VAL A 145 11.06 5.52 0.90
CA VAL A 145 10.17 6.17 1.89
C VAL A 145 10.28 7.69 1.77
N LYS A 146 11.50 8.25 1.75
CA LYS A 146 11.71 9.70 1.60
C LYS A 146 11.07 10.24 0.33
N LYS A 147 11.29 9.57 -0.80
CA LYS A 147 10.69 9.96 -2.10
C LYS A 147 9.16 9.93 -2.04
N THR A 148 8.57 8.89 -1.47
CA THR A 148 7.12 8.77 -1.32
C THR A 148 6.55 9.88 -0.43
N VAL A 149 7.17 10.15 0.71
CA VAL A 149 6.79 11.25 1.62
C VAL A 149 6.86 12.60 0.90
N GLU A 150 7.94 12.86 0.18
CA GLU A 150 8.12 14.10 -0.59
C GLU A 150 7.07 14.24 -1.69
N THR A 151 6.81 13.17 -2.44
CA THR A 151 5.78 13.17 -3.48
C THR A 151 4.40 13.52 -2.90
N ILE A 152 4.04 12.99 -1.73
CA ILE A 152 2.77 13.30 -1.07
C ILE A 152 2.77 14.76 -0.59
N LYS A 153 3.82 15.22 0.10
CA LYS A 153 3.92 16.60 0.64
C LYS A 153 3.89 17.68 -0.44
N THR A 154 4.47 17.39 -1.60
CA THR A 154 4.56 18.37 -2.72
C THR A 154 3.40 18.26 -3.70
N HIS A 155 2.52 17.27 -3.51
CA HIS A 155 1.39 17.09 -4.42
C HIS A 155 0.42 18.29 -4.36
N PRO A 156 0.03 18.87 -5.53
CA PRO A 156 -0.75 20.12 -5.56
C PRO A 156 -2.15 20.01 -4.92
N LEU A 157 -2.68 18.80 -4.76
CA LEU A 157 -3.99 18.55 -4.14
C LEU A 157 -3.88 18.16 -2.66
N VAL A 158 -2.69 18.10 -2.07
CA VAL A 158 -2.52 17.82 -0.63
C VAL A 158 -2.42 19.14 0.12
N PRO A 159 -3.34 19.41 1.07
CA PRO A 159 -3.29 20.59 1.91
C PRO A 159 -1.98 20.68 2.72
N LYS A 160 -1.51 21.90 2.98
CA LYS A 160 -0.22 22.14 3.66
C LYS A 160 -0.22 21.78 5.15
N ASP A 161 -1.38 21.67 5.75
CA ASP A 161 -1.61 21.27 7.14
C ASP A 161 -1.63 19.76 7.35
N ILE A 162 -1.65 18.97 6.28
CA ILE A 162 -1.56 17.50 6.38
C ILE A 162 -0.15 17.11 6.84
N VAL A 163 -0.07 16.38 7.94
CA VAL A 163 1.19 15.85 8.46
C VAL A 163 1.53 14.55 7.73
N VAL A 164 2.71 14.48 7.10
CA VAL A 164 3.17 13.27 6.40
C VAL A 164 4.53 12.85 6.96
N ARG A 165 4.63 11.62 7.46
CA ARG A 165 5.86 11.07 8.05
C ARG A 165 6.17 9.69 7.48
N GLY A 166 7.46 9.37 7.37
CA GLY A 166 7.96 8.12 6.82
C GLY A 166 8.57 7.20 7.87
N PHE A 167 8.32 5.90 7.75
CA PHE A 167 8.78 4.89 8.70
C PHE A 167 9.20 3.61 7.97
N ILE A 168 10.05 2.83 8.65
CA ILE A 168 10.33 1.44 8.31
C ILE A 168 9.94 0.57 9.49
N ILE A 169 9.11 -0.44 9.25
CA ILE A 169 8.77 -1.46 10.24
C ILE A 169 9.61 -2.72 10.00
N ASP A 170 10.15 -3.28 11.05
CA ASP A 170 10.77 -4.59 11.00
C ASP A 170 9.66 -5.66 10.84
N SER A 171 9.75 -6.47 9.78
CA SER A 171 8.70 -7.42 9.41
C SER A 171 8.63 -8.68 10.30
N GLU A 172 9.53 -8.82 11.26
CA GLU A 172 9.55 -9.93 12.24
C GLU A 172 9.13 -9.46 13.64
N THR A 173 9.66 -8.33 14.07
CA THR A 173 9.49 -7.83 15.44
C THR A 173 8.43 -6.73 15.58
N GLY A 174 8.05 -6.08 14.47
CA GLY A 174 7.17 -4.92 14.50
C GLY A 174 7.84 -3.63 14.98
N ARG A 175 9.18 -3.62 15.17
CA ARG A 175 9.89 -2.39 15.57
C ARG A 175 9.77 -1.34 14.49
N LEU A 176 9.29 -0.16 14.86
CA LEU A 176 9.10 0.99 13.98
C LEU A 176 10.26 1.98 14.13
N GLU A 177 10.83 2.40 13.00
CA GLU A 177 11.89 3.41 12.94
C GLU A 177 11.46 4.56 12.01
N GLU A 178 11.56 5.79 12.48
CA GLU A 178 11.23 6.96 11.67
C GLU A 178 12.40 7.33 10.75
N ILE A 179 12.07 7.63 9.50
CA ILE A 179 13.02 8.05 8.46
C ILE A 179 12.92 9.56 8.27
N GLN A 180 14.00 10.25 8.65
CA GLN A 180 14.15 11.70 8.51
C GLN A 180 14.61 12.10 7.11
#